data_6aa83ee5e9ea467b4fdbba844271b2a2
#
_entry.id   6aa83ee5e9ea467b4fdbba844271b2a2
#
_cell.length_a   1.000
_cell.length_b   1.000
_cell.length_c   1.000
_cell.angle_alpha   90.00
_cell.angle_beta   90.00
_cell.angle_gamma   90.00
#
_symmetry.space_group_name_H-M   'P 1'
#
loop_
_entity.id
_entity.type
_entity.pdbx_description
1 polymer ?
#
loop_
_entity_poly.entity_id
_entity_poly.type
_entity_poly.pdbx_seq_one_letter_code
_entity_poly.pdbx_strand_id
1 'polypeptide(L)'
;QLSSADMIIFNRCDENTKRAEYRRSIRAVNRRAQVIFENKDGAADVGDEELDLPYEIDKPSITLEDEDYGIFYIDACDNPDKYVGKQITFKAMVHKPKSYKANEFVPGRFAMTCCAEDVAFIGFKCYSDLAKHLKDRQWVTVTGTIDKEFYPEFEGEGPVIRATKIEPAKPAEEELVYFN
;
A
#
# COMPACT_ATOMS: atom_id res chain seq x y z
N GLN A 1 8.67 -12.45 10.23
CA GLN A 1 9.19 -11.81 11.45
C GLN A 1 8.98 -10.30 11.47
N LEU A 2 9.15 -9.59 10.34
CA LEU A 2 8.92 -8.13 10.28
C LEU A 2 7.45 -7.75 10.52
N SER A 3 6.51 -8.56 10.06
CA SER A 3 5.07 -8.29 10.14
C SER A 3 4.48 -8.28 11.56
N SER A 4 5.22 -8.79 12.56
CA SER A 4 4.75 -8.91 13.96
C SER A 4 5.67 -8.24 14.98
N ALA A 5 6.68 -7.51 14.54
CA ALA A 5 7.60 -6.82 15.43
C ALA A 5 6.99 -5.50 15.92
N ASP A 6 7.12 -5.18 17.21
CA ASP A 6 6.72 -3.87 17.74
C ASP A 6 7.78 -2.80 17.45
N MET A 7 9.06 -3.22 17.32
CA MET A 7 10.19 -2.33 17.06
C MET A 7 11.20 -3.02 16.15
N ILE A 8 11.74 -2.27 15.20
CA ILE A 8 12.78 -2.71 14.27
C ILE A 8 13.92 -1.71 14.34
N ILE A 9 15.11 -2.19 14.67
CA ILE A 9 16.30 -1.36 14.81
C ILE A 9 17.32 -1.74 13.72
N PHE A 10 17.67 -0.78 12.89
CA PHE A 10 18.83 -0.86 11.99
C PHE A 10 20.02 -0.23 12.70
N ASN A 11 21.03 -1.02 13.02
CA ASN A 11 22.22 -0.52 13.68
C ASN A 11 23.38 -0.29 12.69
N ARG A 12 24.37 0.50 13.11
CA ARG A 12 25.56 0.83 12.31
C ARG A 12 25.26 1.52 10.98
N CYS A 13 24.17 2.27 10.94
CA CYS A 13 23.80 3.07 9.77
C CYS A 13 24.83 4.15 9.47
N ASP A 14 24.94 4.50 8.21
CA ASP A 14 25.78 5.60 7.72
C ASP A 14 24.98 6.46 6.72
N GLU A 15 25.67 7.41 6.07
CA GLU A 15 25.09 8.33 5.08
C GLU A 15 24.58 7.61 3.80
N ASN A 16 25.10 6.41 3.49
CA ASN A 16 24.67 5.62 2.34
C ASN A 16 23.49 4.67 2.68
N THR A 17 23.07 4.61 3.94
CA THR A 17 21.96 3.76 4.36
C THR A 17 20.65 4.34 3.83
N LYS A 18 19.95 3.58 2.99
CA LYS A 18 18.68 3.96 2.35
C LYS A 18 17.51 3.92 3.35
N ARG A 19 17.52 4.80 4.33
CA ARG A 19 16.58 4.81 5.45
C ARG A 19 15.13 4.92 5.02
N ALA A 20 14.85 5.84 4.08
CA ALA A 20 13.51 6.06 3.54
C ALA A 20 12.95 4.79 2.87
N GLU A 21 13.76 4.11 2.05
CA GLU A 21 13.40 2.86 1.38
C GLU A 21 13.07 1.75 2.40
N TYR A 22 13.93 1.54 3.40
CA TYR A 22 13.67 0.55 4.45
C TYR A 22 12.45 0.89 5.29
N ARG A 23 12.24 2.17 5.64
CA ARG A 23 11.07 2.61 6.39
C ARG A 23 9.79 2.34 5.64
N ARG A 24 9.73 2.69 4.34
CA ARG A 24 8.59 2.43 3.46
C ARG A 24 8.30 0.94 3.34
N SER A 25 9.33 0.12 3.09
CA SER A 25 9.19 -1.33 2.96
C SER A 25 8.60 -1.98 4.22
N ILE A 26 9.04 -1.53 5.41
CA ILE A 26 8.49 -2.02 6.68
C ILE A 26 7.04 -1.57 6.86
N ARG A 27 6.73 -0.31 6.59
CA ARG A 27 5.37 0.22 6.72
C ARG A 27 4.36 -0.50 5.83
N ALA A 28 4.78 -0.96 4.66
CA ALA A 28 3.93 -1.73 3.76
C ALA A 28 3.41 -3.04 4.38
N VAL A 29 4.18 -3.65 5.29
CA VAL A 29 3.83 -4.94 5.92
C VAL A 29 3.56 -4.84 7.41
N ASN A 30 4.07 -3.80 8.09
CA ASN A 30 3.88 -3.60 9.53
C ASN A 30 3.85 -2.10 9.87
N ARG A 31 2.67 -1.53 9.85
CA ARG A 31 2.42 -0.10 10.12
C ARG A 31 2.62 0.29 11.58
N ARG A 32 2.61 -0.69 12.50
CA ARG A 32 2.75 -0.46 13.94
C ARG A 32 4.19 -0.44 14.41
N ALA A 33 5.09 -1.07 13.66
CA ALA A 33 6.49 -1.17 14.05
C ALA A 33 7.13 0.22 14.15
N GLN A 34 7.73 0.50 15.28
CA GLN A 34 8.64 1.63 15.40
C GLN A 34 9.95 1.29 14.68
N VAL A 35 10.34 2.08 13.70
CA VAL A 35 11.58 1.88 12.93
C VAL A 35 12.63 2.88 13.39
N ILE A 36 13.75 2.38 13.88
CA ILE A 36 14.85 3.16 14.43
C ILE A 36 16.12 2.87 13.62
N PHE A 37 16.80 3.94 13.19
CA PHE A 37 18.12 3.83 12.57
C PHE A 37 19.17 4.37 13.54
N GLU A 38 20.10 3.52 13.97
CA GLU A 38 21.18 3.86 14.88
C GLU A 38 22.49 3.97 14.09
N ASN A 39 23.15 5.12 14.21
CA ASN A 39 24.45 5.38 13.60
C ASN A 39 25.57 4.66 14.37
N LYS A 40 26.77 4.61 13.79
CA LYS A 40 27.95 4.00 14.41
C LYS A 40 28.38 4.70 15.72
N ASP A 41 27.99 5.95 15.89
CA ASP A 41 28.24 6.77 17.10
C ASP A 41 27.13 6.68 18.15
N GLY A 42 26.11 5.86 17.91
CA GLY A 42 24.96 5.65 18.81
C GLY A 42 23.86 6.70 18.67
N ALA A 43 23.97 7.66 17.74
CA ALA A 43 22.87 8.58 17.47
C ALA A 43 21.71 7.84 16.76
N ALA A 44 20.50 7.98 17.30
CA ALA A 44 19.30 7.33 16.79
C ALA A 44 18.43 8.32 15.99
N ASP A 45 18.00 7.90 14.82
CA ASP A 45 17.04 8.61 13.99
C ASP A 45 15.69 7.84 14.04
N VAL A 46 14.69 8.51 14.60
CA VAL A 46 13.30 8.01 14.74
C VAL A 46 12.31 8.85 13.91
N GLY A 47 12.83 9.77 13.09
CA GLY A 47 12.01 10.71 12.33
C GLY A 47 11.14 10.05 11.27
N ASP A 48 9.95 10.60 11.07
CA ASP A 48 9.09 10.31 9.94
C ASP A 48 9.43 11.27 8.80
N GLU A 49 9.74 10.71 7.62
CA GLU A 49 9.91 11.50 6.41
C GLU A 49 8.55 11.70 5.75
N GLU A 50 8.23 12.94 5.40
CA GLU A 50 7.08 13.21 4.53
C GLU A 50 7.37 12.63 3.14
N LEU A 51 6.41 11.85 2.61
CA LEU A 51 6.57 11.23 1.30
C LEU A 51 6.40 12.29 0.21
N ASP A 52 7.37 12.37 -0.70
CA ASP A 52 7.21 13.12 -1.94
C ASP A 52 6.31 12.31 -2.87
N LEU A 53 5.09 12.82 -3.11
CA LEU A 53 4.08 12.12 -3.89
C LEU A 53 4.29 12.42 -5.39
N PRO A 54 4.40 11.38 -6.25
CA PRO A 54 4.61 11.56 -7.69
C PRO A 54 3.36 12.02 -8.43
N TYR A 55 2.23 12.20 -7.75
CA TYR A 55 0.94 12.63 -8.29
C TYR A 55 0.38 13.82 -7.51
N GLU A 56 -0.55 14.55 -8.14
CA GLU A 56 -1.17 15.75 -7.56
C GLU A 56 -2.29 15.37 -6.57
N ILE A 57 -1.94 15.32 -5.28
CA ILE A 57 -2.88 14.93 -4.21
C ILE A 57 -4.04 15.91 -4.05
N ASP A 58 -3.89 17.18 -4.42
CA ASP A 58 -4.93 18.20 -4.29
C ASP A 58 -6.06 18.05 -5.31
N LYS A 59 -5.85 17.26 -6.36
CA LYS A 59 -6.90 17.00 -7.36
C LYS A 59 -8.00 16.10 -6.80
N PRO A 60 -9.26 16.30 -7.23
CA PRO A 60 -10.37 15.44 -6.84
C PRO A 60 -10.31 14.04 -7.48
N SER A 61 -9.53 13.89 -8.55
CA SER A 61 -9.31 12.64 -9.27
C SER A 61 -7.83 12.40 -9.50
N ILE A 62 -7.35 11.23 -9.10
CA ILE A 62 -5.95 10.81 -9.20
C ILE A 62 -5.89 9.56 -10.08
N THR A 63 -5.05 9.59 -11.10
CA THR A 63 -4.71 8.40 -11.88
C THR A 63 -3.27 8.02 -11.55
N LEU A 64 -3.07 6.79 -11.11
CA LEU A 64 -1.75 6.28 -10.76
C LEU A 64 -1.12 5.57 -11.95
N GLU A 65 0.15 5.87 -12.20
CA GLU A 65 0.99 5.03 -13.03
C GLU A 65 1.38 3.74 -12.27
N ASP A 66 1.89 2.75 -13.00
CA ASP A 66 2.18 1.44 -12.40
C ASP A 66 3.24 1.53 -11.27
N GLU A 67 4.20 2.42 -11.39
CA GLU A 67 5.28 2.67 -10.42
C GLU A 67 4.82 3.42 -9.16
N ASP A 68 3.75 4.20 -9.25
CA ASP A 68 3.26 5.03 -8.14
C ASP A 68 2.47 4.22 -7.10
N TYR A 69 2.07 3.01 -7.43
CA TYR A 69 1.18 2.21 -6.59
C TYR A 69 1.73 1.97 -5.18
N GLY A 70 3.03 1.74 -5.05
CA GLY A 70 3.66 1.48 -3.75
C GLY A 70 3.61 2.69 -2.81
N ILE A 71 3.98 3.86 -3.33
CA ILE A 71 3.96 5.13 -2.58
C ILE A 71 2.51 5.49 -2.22
N PHE A 72 1.59 5.37 -3.18
CA PHE A 72 0.16 5.57 -2.93
C PHE A 72 -0.35 4.68 -1.79
N TYR A 73 -0.03 3.38 -1.82
CA TYR A 73 -0.48 2.44 -0.80
C TYR A 73 -0.04 2.87 0.60
N ILE A 74 1.22 3.24 0.76
CA ILE A 74 1.77 3.66 2.06
C ILE A 74 1.12 4.95 2.53
N ASP A 75 1.12 5.99 1.69
CA ASP A 75 0.59 7.30 2.10
C ASP A 75 -0.92 7.25 2.38
N ALA A 76 -1.69 6.52 1.56
CA ALA A 76 -3.12 6.34 1.81
C ALA A 76 -3.40 5.55 3.10
N CYS A 77 -2.53 4.61 3.47
CA CYS A 77 -2.60 3.91 4.73
C CYS A 77 -2.26 4.81 5.93
N ASP A 78 -1.21 5.63 5.81
CA ASP A 78 -0.73 6.48 6.91
C ASP A 78 -1.58 7.75 7.06
N ASN A 79 -2.10 8.27 5.95
CA ASN A 79 -2.83 9.53 5.87
C ASN A 79 -4.18 9.36 5.14
N PRO A 80 -5.08 8.47 5.58
CA PRO A 80 -6.31 8.16 4.84
C PRO A 80 -7.20 9.40 4.61
N ASP A 81 -7.19 10.36 5.53
CA ASP A 81 -7.96 11.60 5.43
C ASP A 81 -7.59 12.47 4.22
N LYS A 82 -6.35 12.39 3.72
CA LYS A 82 -5.93 13.08 2.49
C LYS A 82 -6.69 12.58 1.25
N TYR A 83 -7.19 11.34 1.30
CA TYR A 83 -7.76 10.63 0.14
C TYR A 83 -9.28 10.48 0.19
N VAL A 84 -9.90 10.60 1.37
CA VAL A 84 -11.35 10.44 1.52
C VAL A 84 -12.11 11.36 0.56
N GLY A 85 -13.05 10.78 -0.20
CA GLY A 85 -13.87 11.48 -1.19
C GLY A 85 -13.19 11.66 -2.55
N LYS A 86 -11.91 11.36 -2.69
CA LYS A 86 -11.20 11.45 -3.99
C LYS A 86 -11.47 10.23 -4.84
N GLN A 87 -11.55 10.45 -6.16
CA GLN A 87 -11.59 9.38 -7.13
C GLN A 87 -10.16 8.90 -7.41
N ILE A 88 -9.96 7.60 -7.41
CA ILE A 88 -8.69 6.97 -7.76
C ILE A 88 -8.87 6.01 -8.94
N THR A 89 -7.92 6.02 -9.85
CA THR A 89 -7.84 5.05 -10.96
C THR A 89 -6.46 4.41 -10.97
N PHE A 90 -6.39 3.09 -10.94
CA PHE A 90 -5.14 2.36 -10.93
C PHE A 90 -5.28 0.94 -11.46
N LYS A 91 -4.18 0.35 -11.89
CA LYS A 91 -4.09 -1.03 -12.35
C LYS A 91 -3.72 -1.96 -11.19
N ALA A 92 -4.44 -3.06 -11.05
CA ALA A 92 -4.25 -4.02 -9.96
C ALA A 92 -4.59 -5.45 -10.36
N MET A 93 -4.09 -6.40 -9.58
CA MET A 93 -4.51 -7.78 -9.60
C MET A 93 -5.65 -7.98 -8.61
N VAL A 94 -6.65 -8.73 -8.99
CA VAL A 94 -7.79 -9.10 -8.12
C VAL A 94 -7.36 -10.18 -7.14
N HIS A 95 -7.60 -9.96 -5.85
CA HIS A 95 -7.55 -11.00 -4.83
C HIS A 95 -8.92 -11.13 -4.16
N LYS A 96 -9.41 -12.38 -4.05
CA LYS A 96 -10.72 -12.69 -3.45
C LYS A 96 -10.53 -13.56 -2.20
N PRO A 97 -10.33 -12.96 -1.00
CA PRO A 97 -10.27 -13.72 0.24
C PRO A 97 -11.54 -14.54 0.45
N LYS A 98 -11.40 -15.78 0.92
CA LYS A 98 -12.55 -16.68 1.14
C LYS A 98 -13.57 -16.16 2.17
N SER A 99 -13.14 -15.27 3.05
CA SER A 99 -13.97 -14.62 4.07
C SER A 99 -14.80 -13.44 3.54
N TYR A 100 -14.51 -12.98 2.32
CA TYR A 100 -15.15 -11.79 1.75
C TYR A 100 -16.51 -12.15 1.10
N LYS A 101 -17.42 -11.19 1.11
CA LYS A 101 -18.73 -11.29 0.45
C LYS A 101 -18.58 -11.23 -1.07
N ALA A 102 -19.64 -11.58 -1.78
CA ALA A 102 -19.62 -11.61 -3.25
C ALA A 102 -19.32 -10.24 -3.91
N ASN A 103 -19.65 -9.14 -3.22
CA ASN A 103 -19.41 -7.78 -3.67
C ASN A 103 -18.11 -7.17 -3.12
N GLU A 104 -17.27 -7.97 -2.46
CA GLU A 104 -16.01 -7.56 -1.86
C GLU A 104 -14.83 -8.24 -2.56
N PHE A 105 -13.74 -7.52 -2.72
CA PHE A 105 -12.46 -8.05 -3.22
C PHE A 105 -11.32 -7.10 -2.81
N VAL A 106 -10.08 -7.48 -3.09
CA VAL A 106 -8.92 -6.64 -2.87
C VAL A 106 -8.22 -6.42 -4.22
N PRO A 107 -8.34 -5.24 -4.84
CA PRO A 107 -7.45 -4.84 -5.91
C PRO A 107 -6.09 -4.48 -5.31
N GLY A 108 -5.07 -5.22 -5.70
CA GLY A 108 -3.75 -5.05 -5.09
C GLY A 108 -2.62 -5.51 -6.02
N ARG A 109 -1.42 -5.51 -5.47
CA ARG A 109 -0.21 -5.98 -6.16
C ARG A 109 0.70 -6.70 -5.19
N PHE A 110 1.54 -7.56 -5.70
CA PHE A 110 2.64 -8.11 -4.91
C PHE A 110 3.73 -7.06 -4.75
N ALA A 111 4.25 -6.94 -3.54
CA ALA A 111 5.32 -6.00 -3.20
C ALA A 111 6.49 -6.74 -2.55
N MET A 112 7.68 -6.38 -2.97
CA MET A 112 8.91 -6.84 -2.34
C MET A 112 9.28 -5.89 -1.20
N THR A 113 9.42 -6.42 0.01
CA THR A 113 9.64 -5.58 1.20
C THR A 113 11.11 -5.47 1.58
N CYS A 114 11.86 -6.56 1.66
CA CYS A 114 13.28 -6.52 1.96
C CYS A 114 14.13 -7.44 1.08
N CYS A 115 13.61 -8.56 0.61
CA CYS A 115 14.29 -9.49 -0.28
C CYS A 115 13.30 -10.34 -1.07
N ALA A 116 13.79 -11.11 -2.04
CA ALA A 116 12.95 -11.94 -2.90
C ALA A 116 12.11 -13.00 -2.16
N GLU A 117 12.46 -13.34 -0.92
CA GLU A 117 11.72 -14.26 -0.07
C GLU A 117 10.60 -13.57 0.73
N ASP A 118 10.60 -12.23 0.79
CA ASP A 118 9.64 -11.42 1.53
C ASP A 118 8.72 -10.65 0.57
N VAL A 119 7.88 -11.39 -0.14
CA VAL A 119 6.87 -10.83 -1.03
C VAL A 119 5.51 -10.86 -0.34
N ALA A 120 4.86 -9.70 -0.21
CA ALA A 120 3.53 -9.56 0.36
C ALA A 120 2.54 -9.04 -0.67
N PHE A 121 1.28 -9.48 -0.60
CA PHE A 121 0.21 -8.88 -1.38
C PHE A 121 -0.34 -7.66 -0.62
N ILE A 122 -0.25 -6.49 -1.23
CA ILE A 122 -0.73 -5.22 -0.67
C ILE A 122 -1.91 -4.72 -1.49
N GLY A 123 -2.94 -4.21 -0.83
CA GLY A 123 -4.14 -3.69 -1.47
C GLY A 123 -5.19 -3.26 -0.47
N PHE A 124 -6.24 -2.63 -0.96
CA PHE A 124 -7.33 -2.13 -0.13
C PHE A 124 -8.58 -2.96 -0.32
N LYS A 125 -9.37 -3.09 0.73
CA LYS A 125 -10.72 -3.65 0.60
C LYS A 125 -11.53 -2.80 -0.38
N CYS A 126 -12.19 -3.46 -1.32
CA CYS A 126 -12.95 -2.80 -2.36
C CYS A 126 -14.36 -3.38 -2.45
N TYR A 127 -15.32 -2.51 -2.59
CA TYR A 127 -16.73 -2.84 -2.76
C TYR A 127 -17.20 -2.54 -4.18
N SER A 128 -17.81 -3.51 -4.83
CA SER A 128 -18.47 -3.34 -6.12
C SER A 128 -19.41 -4.50 -6.44
N ASP A 129 -20.58 -4.22 -6.99
CA ASP A 129 -21.48 -5.26 -7.50
C ASP A 129 -20.88 -6.04 -8.69
N LEU A 130 -19.87 -5.48 -9.35
CA LEU A 130 -19.12 -6.15 -10.41
C LEU A 130 -18.17 -7.22 -9.88
N ALA A 131 -17.81 -7.18 -8.59
CA ALA A 131 -16.86 -8.11 -7.98
C ALA A 131 -17.24 -9.59 -8.13
N LYS A 132 -18.55 -9.90 -8.19
CA LYS A 132 -19.07 -11.26 -8.41
C LYS A 132 -18.63 -11.90 -9.74
N HIS A 133 -18.30 -11.08 -10.74
CA HIS A 133 -17.88 -11.54 -12.06
C HIS A 133 -16.35 -11.60 -12.22
N LEU A 134 -15.60 -11.07 -11.25
CA LEU A 134 -14.14 -11.06 -11.29
C LEU A 134 -13.58 -12.43 -10.90
N LYS A 135 -12.49 -12.81 -11.54
CA LYS A 135 -11.69 -14.00 -11.20
C LYS A 135 -10.52 -13.61 -10.32
N ASP A 136 -10.18 -14.47 -9.37
CA ASP A 136 -8.96 -14.30 -8.59
C ASP A 136 -7.74 -14.26 -9.53
N ARG A 137 -6.76 -13.42 -9.21
CA ARG A 137 -5.55 -13.14 -10.00
C ARG A 137 -5.78 -12.50 -11.39
N GLN A 138 -6.99 -12.06 -11.69
CA GLN A 138 -7.25 -11.28 -12.91
C GLN A 138 -6.67 -9.87 -12.76
N TRP A 139 -6.04 -9.36 -13.83
CA TRP A 139 -5.64 -7.96 -13.90
C TRP A 139 -6.79 -7.07 -14.35
N VAL A 140 -6.97 -5.96 -13.65
CA VAL A 140 -8.03 -4.98 -13.90
C VAL A 140 -7.52 -3.56 -13.69
N THR A 141 -8.15 -2.61 -14.38
CA THR A 141 -8.10 -1.20 -14.01
C THR A 141 -9.33 -0.89 -13.18
N VAL A 142 -9.12 -0.38 -11.98
CA VAL A 142 -10.18 -0.02 -11.03
C VAL A 142 -10.29 1.49 -10.98
N THR A 143 -11.51 2.01 -11.10
CA THR A 143 -11.84 3.40 -10.79
C THR A 143 -12.89 3.42 -9.69
N GLY A 144 -12.65 4.17 -8.63
CA GLY A 144 -13.55 4.24 -7.50
C GLY A 144 -13.25 5.43 -6.59
N THR A 145 -14.12 5.64 -5.62
CA THR A 145 -13.95 6.68 -4.59
C THR A 145 -13.32 6.05 -3.36
N ILE A 146 -12.35 6.73 -2.77
CA ILE A 146 -11.74 6.33 -1.51
C ILE A 146 -12.63 6.80 -0.37
N ASP A 147 -12.88 5.90 0.55
CA ASP A 147 -13.55 6.10 1.82
C ASP A 147 -12.70 5.47 2.92
N LYS A 148 -13.09 5.50 4.18
CA LYS A 148 -12.39 4.81 5.25
C LYS A 148 -13.33 3.98 6.11
N GLU A 149 -12.82 2.87 6.62
CA GLU A 149 -13.51 1.97 7.54
C GLU A 149 -12.59 1.56 8.68
N PHE A 150 -13.19 1.17 9.80
CA PHE A 150 -12.44 0.62 10.92
C PHE A 150 -12.01 -0.82 10.64
N TYR A 151 -10.73 -1.09 10.80
CA TYR A 151 -10.12 -2.40 10.66
C TYR A 151 -9.76 -2.94 12.06
N PRO A 152 -10.48 -3.96 12.55
CA PRO A 152 -10.19 -4.55 13.88
C PRO A 152 -8.77 -5.11 13.99
N GLU A 153 -8.19 -5.58 12.87
CA GLU A 153 -6.87 -6.19 12.82
C GLU A 153 -5.75 -5.19 13.20
N PHE A 154 -5.96 -3.90 12.94
CA PHE A 154 -4.99 -2.86 13.30
C PHE A 154 -5.53 -1.89 14.35
N GLU A 155 -6.76 -2.12 14.85
CA GLU A 155 -7.43 -1.24 15.81
C GLU A 155 -7.46 0.23 15.35
N GLY A 156 -7.68 0.45 14.04
CA GLY A 156 -7.64 1.78 13.44
C GLY A 156 -8.44 1.89 12.15
N GLU A 157 -8.65 3.13 11.72
CA GLU A 157 -9.27 3.41 10.42
C GLU A 157 -8.25 3.23 9.29
N GLY A 158 -8.71 2.74 8.17
CA GLY A 158 -7.91 2.57 6.97
C GLY A 158 -8.74 2.78 5.70
N PRO A 159 -8.09 2.98 4.54
CA PRO A 159 -8.80 3.25 3.30
C PRO A 159 -9.54 2.02 2.79
N VAL A 160 -10.72 2.28 2.23
CA VAL A 160 -11.50 1.35 1.44
C VAL A 160 -11.85 2.00 0.11
N ILE A 161 -12.10 1.20 -0.92
CA ILE A 161 -12.46 1.71 -2.25
C ILE A 161 -13.88 1.30 -2.58
N ARG A 162 -14.69 2.27 -3.01
CA ARG A 162 -16.01 2.01 -3.60
C ARG A 162 -15.88 2.12 -5.11
N ALA A 163 -15.65 0.99 -5.77
CA ALA A 163 -15.40 0.98 -7.21
C ALA A 163 -16.67 1.25 -8.00
N THR A 164 -16.58 2.22 -8.89
CA THR A 164 -17.64 2.60 -9.85
C THR A 164 -17.41 1.99 -11.22
N LYS A 165 -16.14 1.66 -11.55
CA LYS A 165 -15.76 1.08 -12.83
C LYS A 165 -14.64 0.07 -12.64
N ILE A 166 -14.75 -1.08 -13.30
CA ILE A 166 -13.72 -2.12 -13.33
C ILE A 166 -13.62 -2.63 -14.76
N GLU A 167 -12.44 -2.52 -15.35
CA GLU A 167 -12.16 -2.95 -16.70
C GLU A 167 -11.04 -3.99 -16.73
N PRO A 168 -11.11 -5.01 -17.60
CA PRO A 168 -9.97 -5.91 -17.79
C PRO A 168 -8.72 -5.13 -18.23
N ALA A 169 -7.58 -5.50 -17.67
CA ALA A 169 -6.29 -4.90 -18.01
C ALA A 169 -5.25 -5.97 -18.33
N LYS A 170 -4.19 -5.57 -19.04
CA LYS A 170 -2.97 -6.37 -19.11
C LYS A 170 -2.22 -6.25 -17.78
N PRO A 171 -1.37 -7.23 -17.44
CA PRO A 171 -0.45 -7.09 -16.31
C PRO A 171 0.32 -5.77 -16.37
N ALA A 172 0.71 -5.26 -15.21
CA ALA A 172 1.66 -4.16 -15.14
C ALA A 172 2.99 -4.57 -15.79
N GLU A 173 3.73 -3.62 -16.31
CA GLU A 173 5.05 -3.87 -16.92
C GLU A 173 6.00 -4.45 -15.88
N GLU A 174 6.01 -3.89 -14.67
CA GLU A 174 6.60 -4.50 -13.47
C GLU A 174 5.47 -5.00 -12.56
N GLU A 175 5.32 -6.33 -12.46
CA GLU A 175 4.27 -6.92 -11.63
C GLU A 175 4.54 -6.76 -10.14
N LEU A 176 5.82 -6.69 -9.73
CA LEU A 176 6.24 -6.43 -8.35
C LEU A 176 6.35 -4.93 -8.09
N VAL A 177 5.85 -4.53 -6.94
CA VAL A 177 6.01 -3.17 -6.41
C VAL A 177 7.28 -3.12 -5.57
N TYR A 178 8.04 -2.05 -5.76
CA TYR A 178 9.21 -1.70 -4.96
C TYR A 178 8.97 -0.36 -4.25
N PHE A 179 9.64 -0.13 -3.13
CA PHE A 179 9.50 1.08 -2.34
C PHE A 179 10.75 1.98 -2.43
N ASN A 180 11.30 2.09 -3.63
CA ASN A 180 12.51 2.87 -3.92
C ASN A 180 12.30 4.37 -3.70
#